data_c4335584ac23d5eaa3a8946a5c83409b
#
_entry.id   c4335584ac23d5eaa3a8946a5c83409b
#
_cell.length_a   1.000
_cell.length_b   1.000
_cell.length_c   1.000
_cell.angle_alpha   90.00
_cell.angle_beta   90.00
_cell.angle_gamma   90.00
#
_symmetry.space_group_name_H-M   'P 1'
#
loop_
_entity.id
_entity.type
_entity.pdbx_description
1 polymer ?
#
loop_
_entity_poly.entity_id
_entity_poly.type
_entity_poly.pdbx_seq_one_letter_code
_entity_poly.pdbx_strand_id
1 'polypeptide(L)'
;MIYSLINYEKGRVMKTMPGLGTIVNVIAVILGGIAGLVFGKKIKSDIRDSLMKTAGVAVIFIGISGALSGLLKIEADGTLSTDKALMMIISLIIGTLLGELIKIEDRLDKFGEWLKIKAHATEDGGFVGAFVNTSLIICVGAMAVVGAIEDGINRDPATLFAKALLDFLIVIVMTSTLGKGCIFAFIPIGIFQGTITALSKFAEPLFSIGTVISDMSLVGNVLIFCVGINICFGKKFRVGNMLPSLIAAIIYSVIQYYL
;
A
#
# COMPACT_ATOMS: atom_id res chain seq x y z
N MET A 1 8.05 -31.86 -2.77
CA MET A 1 8.97 -31.75 -1.61
C MET A 1 8.94 -30.35 -0.96
N ILE A 2 8.94 -29.24 -1.69
CA ILE A 2 8.81 -27.87 -1.13
C ILE A 2 7.38 -27.63 -0.61
N TYR A 3 6.33 -28.12 -1.29
CA TYR A 3 4.93 -28.04 -0.85
C TYR A 3 4.63 -28.83 0.43
N SER A 4 5.38 -29.91 0.71
CA SER A 4 5.22 -30.70 1.94
C SER A 4 5.93 -30.07 3.15
N LEU A 5 6.96 -29.27 2.95
CA LEU A 5 7.63 -28.51 4.02
C LEU A 5 6.81 -27.31 4.49
N ILE A 6 6.07 -26.67 3.58
CA ILE A 6 5.17 -25.54 3.91
C ILE A 6 3.94 -26.02 4.72
N ASN A 7 3.47 -27.25 4.50
CA ASN A 7 2.33 -27.81 5.24
C ASN A 7 2.71 -28.45 6.59
N TYR A 8 4.00 -28.73 6.85
CA TYR A 8 4.41 -29.33 8.13
C TYR A 8 4.53 -28.31 9.28
N GLU A 9 4.68 -27.02 8.96
CA GLU A 9 4.75 -25.94 9.97
C GLU A 9 3.40 -25.30 10.36
N LYS A 10 2.30 -25.66 9.69
CA LYS A 10 0.95 -25.14 10.01
C LYS A 10 0.42 -25.55 11.41
N GLY A 11 1.17 -26.36 12.16
CA GLY A 11 0.78 -26.86 13.48
C GLY A 11 1.33 -26.08 14.69
N ARG A 12 2.22 -25.11 14.49
CA ARG A 12 2.75 -24.28 15.57
C ARG A 12 2.69 -22.80 15.20
N VAL A 13 1.50 -22.23 15.21
CA VAL A 13 1.36 -20.76 15.24
C VAL A 13 2.03 -20.33 16.56
N MET A 14 3.24 -19.79 16.47
CA MET A 14 3.87 -19.13 17.60
C MET A 14 2.97 -17.94 17.94
N LYS A 15 2.18 -18.06 19.00
CA LYS A 15 1.36 -16.95 19.52
C LYS A 15 2.33 -15.84 19.94
N THR A 16 2.56 -14.92 19.05
CA THR A 16 3.45 -13.78 19.26
C THR A 16 2.70 -12.65 19.97
N MET A 17 3.41 -11.59 20.27
CA MET A 17 2.81 -10.38 20.80
C MET A 17 2.01 -9.68 19.67
N PRO A 18 0.74 -9.27 19.91
CA PRO A 18 0.00 -8.49 18.91
C PRO A 18 0.79 -7.26 18.49
N GLY A 19 0.84 -6.99 17.19
CA GLY A 19 1.60 -5.86 16.64
C GLY A 19 3.04 -6.17 16.27
N LEU A 20 3.52 -7.40 16.52
CA LEU A 20 4.89 -7.79 16.16
C LEU A 20 5.12 -7.67 14.66
N GLY A 21 4.16 -8.08 13.84
CA GLY A 21 4.24 -7.97 12.38
C GLY A 21 4.37 -6.52 11.93
N THR A 22 3.58 -5.62 12.52
CA THR A 22 3.68 -4.17 12.25
C THR A 22 5.04 -3.61 12.64
N ILE A 23 5.57 -3.99 13.82
CA ILE A 23 6.89 -3.53 14.27
C ILE A 23 7.98 -3.99 13.29
N VAL A 24 7.95 -5.26 12.89
CA VAL A 24 8.92 -5.82 11.94
C VAL A 24 8.82 -5.12 10.60
N ASN A 25 7.60 -4.82 10.10
CA ASN A 25 7.43 -4.09 8.84
C ASN A 25 7.98 -2.66 8.93
N VAL A 26 7.70 -1.93 10.01
CA VAL A 26 8.26 -0.59 10.25
C VAL A 26 9.80 -0.63 10.24
N ILE A 27 10.40 -1.59 10.93
CA ILE A 27 11.87 -1.76 10.93
C ILE A 27 12.39 -2.09 9.52
N ALA A 28 11.70 -2.96 8.79
CA ALA A 28 12.06 -3.32 7.42
C ALA A 28 12.05 -2.11 6.47
N VAL A 29 11.03 -1.24 6.57
CA VAL A 29 10.95 0.01 5.80
C VAL A 29 12.10 0.95 6.12
N ILE A 30 12.45 1.12 7.41
CA ILE A 30 13.59 1.95 7.83
C ILE A 30 14.90 1.39 7.28
N LEU A 31 15.15 0.09 7.47
CA LEU A 31 16.36 -0.56 6.99
C LEU A 31 16.47 -0.54 5.47
N GLY A 32 15.36 -0.80 4.76
CA GLY A 32 15.26 -0.68 3.31
C GLY A 32 15.59 0.73 2.83
N GLY A 33 15.08 1.74 3.53
CA GLY A 33 15.36 3.14 3.24
C GLY A 33 16.84 3.49 3.44
N ILE A 34 17.44 3.06 4.54
CA ILE A 34 18.87 3.28 4.80
C ILE A 34 19.72 2.59 3.73
N ALA A 35 19.42 1.33 3.42
CA ALA A 35 20.10 0.58 2.36
C ALA A 35 19.97 1.30 1.01
N GLY A 36 18.76 1.75 0.65
CA GLY A 36 18.51 2.50 -0.58
C GLY A 36 19.30 3.81 -0.67
N LEU A 37 19.49 4.54 0.43
CA LEU A 37 20.36 5.72 0.46
C LEU A 37 21.83 5.40 0.20
N VAL A 38 22.31 4.30 0.80
CA VAL A 38 23.71 3.88 0.61
C VAL A 38 23.94 3.49 -0.84
N PHE A 39 23.05 2.72 -1.45
CA PHE A 39 23.13 2.35 -2.85
C PHE A 39 22.93 3.56 -3.77
N GLY A 40 21.96 4.43 -3.48
CA GLY A 40 21.61 5.59 -4.28
C GLY A 40 22.74 6.61 -4.44
N LYS A 41 23.61 6.75 -3.41
CA LYS A 41 24.78 7.66 -3.46
C LYS A 41 25.81 7.26 -4.53
N LYS A 42 25.86 6.00 -4.94
CA LYS A 42 26.80 5.48 -5.94
C LYS A 42 26.25 5.55 -7.36
N ILE A 43 24.98 5.92 -7.53
CA ILE A 43 24.29 5.92 -8.82
C ILE A 43 24.39 7.31 -9.46
N LYS A 44 24.88 7.39 -10.71
CA LYS A 44 24.91 8.62 -11.50
C LYS A 44 23.48 9.11 -11.80
N SER A 45 23.31 10.44 -11.98
CA SER A 45 22.01 11.07 -12.25
C SER A 45 21.23 10.42 -13.38
N ASP A 46 21.86 10.16 -14.50
CA ASP A 46 21.21 9.59 -15.69
C ASP A 46 20.70 8.16 -15.46
N ILE A 47 21.47 7.38 -14.68
CA ILE A 47 21.08 6.03 -14.26
C ILE A 47 19.90 6.13 -13.27
N ARG A 48 19.93 7.12 -12.36
CA ARG A 48 18.84 7.33 -11.39
C ARG A 48 17.52 7.62 -12.10
N ASP A 49 17.50 8.48 -13.12
CA ASP A 49 16.29 8.79 -13.89
C ASP A 49 15.75 7.56 -14.62
N SER A 50 16.63 6.76 -15.21
CA SER A 50 16.25 5.49 -15.85
C SER A 50 15.67 4.51 -14.83
N LEU A 51 16.31 4.36 -13.66
CA LEU A 51 15.82 3.49 -12.59
C LEU A 51 14.49 3.99 -12.02
N MET A 52 14.30 5.31 -11.87
CA MET A 52 13.04 5.89 -11.42
C MET A 52 11.89 5.55 -12.36
N LYS A 53 12.09 5.72 -13.68
CA LYS A 53 11.10 5.35 -14.69
C LYS A 53 10.83 3.85 -14.69
N THR A 54 11.87 3.02 -14.57
CA THR A 54 11.72 1.56 -14.45
C THR A 54 10.93 1.16 -13.21
N ALA A 55 11.21 1.77 -12.06
CA ALA A 55 10.43 1.55 -10.85
C ALA A 55 8.96 1.98 -11.03
N GLY A 56 8.73 3.13 -11.69
CA GLY A 56 7.38 3.57 -12.02
C GLY A 56 6.63 2.59 -12.92
N VAL A 57 7.29 2.04 -13.94
CA VAL A 57 6.72 0.98 -14.79
C VAL A 57 6.38 -0.26 -13.98
N ALA A 58 7.27 -0.70 -13.08
CA ALA A 58 6.98 -1.84 -12.20
C ALA A 58 5.74 -1.59 -11.32
N VAL A 59 5.61 -0.39 -10.76
CA VAL A 59 4.43 0.01 -9.95
C VAL A 59 3.16 0.04 -10.80
N ILE A 60 3.22 0.50 -12.07
CA ILE A 60 2.10 0.44 -13.02
C ILE A 60 1.64 -1.01 -13.19
N PHE A 61 2.57 -1.94 -13.45
CA PHE A 61 2.22 -3.35 -13.64
C PHE A 61 1.66 -4.00 -12.38
N ILE A 62 2.18 -3.65 -11.20
CA ILE A 62 1.61 -4.11 -9.91
C ILE A 62 0.16 -3.62 -9.78
N GLY A 63 -0.09 -2.34 -10.04
CA GLY A 63 -1.43 -1.76 -9.98
C GLY A 63 -2.39 -2.41 -10.99
N ILE A 64 -1.96 -2.59 -12.25
CA ILE A 64 -2.77 -3.26 -13.29
C ILE A 64 -3.07 -4.71 -12.89
N SER A 65 -2.05 -5.47 -12.49
CA SER A 65 -2.21 -6.88 -12.12
C SER A 65 -3.20 -7.05 -10.97
N GLY A 66 -3.06 -6.23 -9.92
CA GLY A 66 -3.97 -6.28 -8.78
C GLY A 66 -5.39 -5.80 -9.11
N ALA A 67 -5.54 -4.79 -9.97
CA ALA A 67 -6.85 -4.33 -10.43
C ALA A 67 -7.53 -5.38 -11.31
N LEU A 68 -6.82 -6.00 -12.24
CA LEU A 68 -7.36 -7.07 -13.09
C LEU A 68 -7.76 -8.29 -12.25
N SER A 69 -6.97 -8.66 -11.26
CA SER A 69 -7.31 -9.75 -10.32
C SER A 69 -8.62 -9.51 -9.58
N GLY A 70 -9.00 -8.25 -9.32
CA GLY A 70 -10.27 -7.90 -8.69
C GLY A 70 -11.42 -7.70 -9.67
N LEU A 71 -11.13 -7.36 -10.94
CA LEU A 71 -12.14 -7.11 -11.98
C LEU A 71 -12.54 -8.36 -12.76
N LEU A 72 -11.60 -9.29 -12.95
CA LEU A 72 -11.83 -10.48 -13.76
C LEU A 72 -12.42 -11.61 -12.93
N LYS A 73 -13.42 -12.28 -13.49
CA LYS A 73 -14.05 -13.48 -12.93
C LYS A 73 -14.03 -14.58 -13.98
N ILE A 74 -13.65 -15.77 -13.57
CA ILE A 74 -13.75 -16.97 -14.40
C ILE A 74 -15.11 -17.58 -14.13
N GLU A 75 -15.95 -17.64 -15.15
CA GLU A 75 -17.27 -18.28 -15.07
C GLU A 75 -17.16 -19.80 -15.12
N ALA A 76 -18.25 -20.51 -14.78
CA ALA A 76 -18.28 -21.97 -14.71
C ALA A 76 -17.97 -22.66 -16.06
N ASP A 77 -18.19 -21.97 -17.16
CA ASP A 77 -17.88 -22.44 -18.54
C ASP A 77 -16.44 -22.14 -18.98
N GLY A 78 -15.62 -21.54 -18.09
CA GLY A 78 -14.23 -21.13 -18.37
C GLY A 78 -14.11 -19.79 -19.11
N THR A 79 -15.21 -19.09 -19.37
CA THR A 79 -15.15 -17.73 -19.98
C THR A 79 -14.73 -16.69 -18.95
N LEU A 80 -14.06 -15.63 -19.42
CA LEU A 80 -13.72 -14.46 -18.61
C LEU A 80 -14.85 -13.45 -18.69
N SER A 81 -15.39 -13.08 -17.53
CA SER A 81 -16.30 -11.96 -17.39
C SER A 81 -15.67 -10.86 -16.54
N THR A 82 -16.26 -9.66 -16.59
CA THR A 82 -15.88 -8.55 -15.72
C THR A 82 -16.93 -8.38 -14.65
N ASP A 83 -16.47 -8.37 -13.39
CA ASP A 83 -17.30 -8.10 -12.24
C ASP A 83 -16.81 -6.82 -11.53
N LYS A 84 -17.66 -6.20 -10.71
CA LYS A 84 -17.30 -5.06 -9.85
C LYS A 84 -16.87 -3.76 -10.55
N ALA A 85 -16.97 -3.66 -11.88
CA ALA A 85 -16.61 -2.44 -12.63
C ALA A 85 -17.43 -1.23 -12.17
N LEU A 86 -18.74 -1.43 -11.93
CA LEU A 86 -19.63 -0.36 -11.43
C LEU A 86 -19.24 0.08 -10.01
N MET A 87 -18.97 -0.86 -9.12
CA MET A 87 -18.47 -0.59 -7.76
C MET A 87 -17.20 0.25 -7.81
N MET A 88 -16.22 -0.16 -8.62
CA MET A 88 -14.95 0.55 -8.77
C MET A 88 -15.16 1.99 -9.25
N ILE A 89 -15.96 2.19 -10.32
CA ILE A 89 -16.24 3.52 -10.87
C ILE A 89 -16.92 4.42 -9.85
N ILE A 90 -17.97 3.94 -9.21
CA ILE A 90 -18.72 4.72 -8.18
C ILE A 90 -17.79 5.08 -7.02
N SER A 91 -17.00 4.13 -6.53
CA SER A 91 -16.09 4.35 -5.43
C SER A 91 -15.01 5.38 -5.77
N LEU A 92 -14.42 5.30 -6.97
CA LEU A 92 -13.43 6.27 -7.44
C LEU A 92 -14.01 7.67 -7.58
N ILE A 93 -15.20 7.81 -8.17
CA ILE A 93 -15.84 9.12 -8.36
C ILE A 93 -16.19 9.74 -7.01
N ILE A 94 -16.93 9.02 -6.16
CA ILE A 94 -17.37 9.54 -4.86
C ILE A 94 -16.16 9.85 -3.97
N GLY A 95 -15.21 8.92 -3.91
CA GLY A 95 -14.03 9.10 -3.08
C GLY A 95 -13.16 10.27 -3.52
N THR A 96 -12.96 10.44 -4.83
CA THR A 96 -12.21 11.57 -5.37
C THR A 96 -12.91 12.89 -5.07
N LEU A 97 -14.24 12.97 -5.27
CA LEU A 97 -15.00 14.18 -4.93
C LEU A 97 -14.87 14.55 -3.45
N LEU A 98 -15.02 13.57 -2.56
CA LEU A 98 -14.85 13.80 -1.12
C LEU A 98 -13.43 14.23 -0.78
N GLY A 99 -12.42 13.58 -1.37
CA GLY A 99 -11.03 13.91 -1.13
C GLY A 99 -10.63 15.30 -1.64
N GLU A 100 -11.15 15.73 -2.79
CA GLU A 100 -10.95 17.09 -3.31
C GLU A 100 -11.60 18.14 -2.40
N LEU A 101 -12.80 17.88 -1.87
CA LEU A 101 -13.46 18.77 -0.92
C LEU A 101 -12.67 18.90 0.39
N ILE A 102 -12.14 17.79 0.90
CA ILE A 102 -11.37 17.75 2.16
C ILE A 102 -9.91 18.20 1.94
N LYS A 103 -9.43 18.19 0.68
CA LYS A 103 -8.04 18.52 0.30
C LYS A 103 -7.02 17.63 1.02
N ILE A 104 -7.21 16.31 0.95
CA ILE A 104 -6.37 15.34 1.67
C ILE A 104 -4.93 15.41 1.20
N GLU A 105 -4.70 15.52 -0.12
CA GLU A 105 -3.35 15.62 -0.69
C GLU A 105 -2.60 16.85 -0.19
N ASP A 106 -3.26 18.01 -0.13
CA ASP A 106 -2.65 19.23 0.41
C ASP A 106 -2.24 19.07 1.89
N ARG A 107 -2.99 18.26 2.66
CA ARG A 107 -2.64 17.94 4.06
C ARG A 107 -1.45 16.97 4.14
N LEU A 108 -1.41 15.96 3.26
CA LEU A 108 -0.27 15.04 3.15
C LEU A 108 1.00 15.78 2.71
N ASP A 109 0.88 16.68 1.73
CA ASP A 109 2.00 17.52 1.28
C ASP A 109 2.52 18.39 2.43
N LYS A 110 1.63 19.06 3.19
CA LYS A 110 2.02 19.86 4.38
C LYS A 110 2.69 19.00 5.45
N PHE A 111 2.18 17.78 5.69
CA PHE A 111 2.82 16.87 6.63
C PHE A 111 4.19 16.42 6.12
N GLY A 112 4.33 16.16 4.82
CA GLY A 112 5.62 15.87 4.17
C GLY A 112 6.60 17.04 4.27
N GLU A 113 6.15 18.27 4.08
CA GLU A 113 6.99 19.47 4.26
C GLU A 113 7.43 19.65 5.72
N TRP A 114 6.54 19.42 6.67
CA TRP A 114 6.92 19.44 8.09
C TRP A 114 7.98 18.37 8.41
N LEU A 115 7.82 17.15 7.87
CA LEU A 115 8.81 16.09 7.99
C LEU A 115 10.15 16.45 7.35
N LYS A 116 10.12 17.08 6.17
CA LYS A 116 11.29 17.55 5.44
C LYS A 116 12.12 18.52 6.30
N ILE A 117 11.45 19.49 6.96
CA ILE A 117 12.09 20.44 7.87
C ILE A 117 12.71 19.70 9.07
N LYS A 118 11.95 18.79 9.71
CA LYS A 118 12.42 18.00 10.85
C LYS A 118 13.58 17.06 10.52
N ALA A 119 13.61 16.55 9.29
CA ALA A 119 14.68 15.69 8.77
C ALA A 119 15.92 16.47 8.30
N HIS A 120 15.94 17.80 8.43
CA HIS A 120 17.01 18.67 7.88
C HIS A 120 17.28 18.39 6.39
N ALA A 121 16.23 18.11 5.61
CA ALA A 121 16.28 17.81 4.18
C ALA A 121 15.75 18.97 3.31
N THR A 122 15.96 20.21 3.73
CA THR A 122 15.38 21.42 3.11
C THR A 122 15.81 21.63 1.67
N GLU A 123 17.01 21.17 1.32
CA GLU A 123 17.54 21.24 -0.05
C GLU A 123 17.01 20.13 -0.98
N ASP A 124 16.33 19.12 -0.43
CA ASP A 124 15.78 18.01 -1.21
C ASP A 124 14.41 18.37 -1.80
N GLY A 125 14.39 18.84 -3.04
CA GLY A 125 13.16 19.22 -3.75
C GLY A 125 12.20 18.06 -3.99
N GLY A 126 12.69 16.81 -4.00
CA GLY A 126 11.89 15.60 -4.24
C GLY A 126 11.32 14.93 -2.98
N PHE A 127 11.69 15.40 -1.78
CA PHE A 127 11.40 14.74 -0.51
C PHE A 127 9.91 14.44 -0.31
N VAL A 128 9.03 15.42 -0.51
CA VAL A 128 7.58 15.29 -0.26
C VAL A 128 6.97 14.27 -1.21
N GLY A 129 7.28 14.36 -2.50
CA GLY A 129 6.81 13.42 -3.50
C GLY A 129 7.30 11.99 -3.22
N ALA A 130 8.57 11.84 -2.84
CA ALA A 130 9.14 10.55 -2.45
C ALA A 130 8.42 9.94 -1.23
N PHE A 131 8.19 10.76 -0.19
CA PHE A 131 7.44 10.37 1.00
C PHE A 131 6.01 9.92 0.65
N VAL A 132 5.25 10.76 -0.06
CA VAL A 132 3.84 10.50 -0.36
C VAL A 132 3.70 9.27 -1.26
N ASN A 133 4.45 9.20 -2.36
CA ASN A 133 4.36 8.09 -3.31
C ASN A 133 4.71 6.75 -2.65
N THR A 134 5.81 6.70 -1.88
CA THR A 134 6.22 5.47 -1.19
C THR A 134 5.18 5.07 -0.15
N SER A 135 4.67 6.03 0.63
CA SER A 135 3.62 5.78 1.63
C SER A 135 2.37 5.17 1.00
N LEU A 136 1.91 5.70 -0.14
CA LEU A 136 0.75 5.17 -0.84
C LEU A 136 0.99 3.73 -1.32
N ILE A 137 2.15 3.45 -1.92
CA ILE A 137 2.48 2.11 -2.42
C ILE A 137 2.48 1.07 -1.29
N ILE A 138 3.11 1.38 -0.14
CA ILE A 138 3.25 0.40 0.94
C ILE A 138 2.03 0.31 1.87
N CYS A 139 1.23 1.39 1.99
CA CYS A 139 0.02 1.37 2.83
C CYS A 139 -1.19 0.76 2.12
N VAL A 140 -1.31 0.97 0.79
CA VAL A 140 -2.47 0.52 0.02
C VAL A 140 -2.27 -0.93 -0.42
N GLY A 141 -3.10 -1.84 0.09
CA GLY A 141 -3.08 -3.24 -0.31
C GLY A 141 -3.72 -4.18 0.70
N ALA A 142 -4.31 -5.27 0.22
CA ALA A 142 -5.00 -6.26 1.05
C ALA A 142 -4.10 -6.86 2.14
N MET A 143 -2.82 -7.14 1.84
CA MET A 143 -1.89 -7.72 2.81
C MET A 143 -1.65 -6.83 4.04
N ALA A 144 -1.70 -5.50 3.87
CA ALA A 144 -1.53 -4.57 5.00
C ALA A 144 -2.71 -4.66 5.97
N VAL A 145 -3.93 -4.82 5.45
CA VAL A 145 -5.17 -4.89 6.24
C VAL A 145 -5.33 -6.29 6.84
N VAL A 146 -5.32 -7.33 5.98
CA VAL A 146 -5.50 -8.73 6.40
C VAL A 146 -4.43 -9.11 7.42
N GLY A 147 -3.17 -8.85 7.12
CA GLY A 147 -2.07 -9.18 8.02
C GLY A 147 -2.14 -8.44 9.36
N ALA A 148 -2.60 -7.17 9.37
CA ALA A 148 -2.78 -6.44 10.62
C ALA A 148 -3.95 -7.00 11.47
N ILE A 149 -5.01 -7.50 10.83
CA ILE A 149 -6.12 -8.18 11.51
C ILE A 149 -5.66 -9.53 12.07
N GLU A 150 -4.96 -10.34 11.27
CA GLU A 150 -4.41 -11.64 11.69
C GLU A 150 -3.45 -11.51 12.87
N ASP A 151 -2.53 -10.52 12.80
CA ASP A 151 -1.58 -10.22 13.88
C ASP A 151 -2.31 -9.76 15.16
N GLY A 152 -3.38 -8.97 15.03
CA GLY A 152 -4.13 -8.47 16.19
C GLY A 152 -5.03 -9.52 16.85
N ILE A 153 -5.73 -10.35 16.07
CA ILE A 153 -6.69 -11.34 16.59
C ILE A 153 -6.01 -12.67 16.89
N ASN A 154 -5.33 -13.23 15.87
CA ASN A 154 -4.77 -14.57 15.93
C ASN A 154 -3.35 -14.58 16.53
N ARG A 155 -2.73 -13.40 16.67
CA ARG A 155 -1.31 -13.23 17.00
C ARG A 155 -0.41 -13.96 16.00
N ASP A 156 -0.84 -13.95 14.73
CA ASP A 156 -0.11 -14.52 13.61
C ASP A 156 0.47 -13.41 12.72
N PRO A 157 1.78 -13.11 12.83
CA PRO A 157 2.43 -12.07 12.05
C PRO A 157 2.90 -12.55 10.67
N ALA A 158 2.65 -13.79 10.24
CA ALA A 158 3.23 -14.39 9.05
C ALA A 158 2.98 -13.55 7.78
N THR A 159 1.74 -13.08 7.58
CA THR A 159 1.36 -12.22 6.45
C THR A 159 2.13 -10.90 6.47
N LEU A 160 2.26 -10.27 7.65
CA LEU A 160 3.03 -9.03 7.79
C LEU A 160 4.54 -9.23 7.66
N PHE A 161 5.09 -10.41 8.01
CA PHE A 161 6.49 -10.72 7.75
C PHE A 161 6.79 -10.86 6.26
N ALA A 162 5.90 -11.56 5.52
CA ALA A 162 6.01 -11.62 4.06
C ALA A 162 5.93 -10.22 3.45
N LYS A 163 4.98 -9.40 3.92
CA LYS A 163 4.86 -8.01 3.50
C LYS A 163 6.09 -7.18 3.86
N ALA A 164 6.65 -7.33 5.04
CA ALA A 164 7.85 -6.61 5.48
C ALA A 164 9.05 -6.86 4.53
N LEU A 165 9.20 -8.09 4.04
CA LEU A 165 10.22 -8.40 3.04
C LEU A 165 9.95 -7.69 1.71
N LEU A 166 8.69 -7.67 1.25
CA LEU A 166 8.31 -6.97 0.03
C LEU A 166 8.50 -5.45 0.17
N ASP A 167 8.03 -4.86 1.26
CA ASP A 167 8.17 -3.43 1.53
C ASP A 167 9.65 -3.04 1.64
N PHE A 168 10.49 -3.86 2.29
CA PHE A 168 11.93 -3.65 2.36
C PHE A 168 12.55 -3.52 0.96
N LEU A 169 12.24 -4.44 0.05
CA LEU A 169 12.76 -4.43 -1.31
C LEU A 169 12.24 -3.22 -2.10
N ILE A 170 10.94 -2.92 -2.00
CA ILE A 170 10.32 -1.77 -2.67
C ILE A 170 10.97 -0.48 -2.17
N VAL A 171 11.14 -0.33 -0.87
CA VAL A 171 11.69 0.89 -0.27
C VAL A 171 13.17 1.06 -0.60
N ILE A 172 13.97 -0.01 -0.74
CA ILE A 172 15.35 0.09 -1.28
C ILE A 172 15.31 0.75 -2.65
N VAL A 173 14.51 0.23 -3.57
CA VAL A 173 14.42 0.75 -4.94
C VAL A 173 13.91 2.18 -4.94
N MET A 174 12.82 2.46 -4.23
CA MET A 174 12.23 3.80 -4.17
C MET A 174 13.20 4.82 -3.56
N THR A 175 13.87 4.47 -2.46
CA THR A 175 14.81 5.39 -1.81
C THR A 175 16.06 5.63 -2.64
N SER A 176 16.56 4.60 -3.34
CA SER A 176 17.73 4.76 -4.23
C SER A 176 17.44 5.70 -5.41
N THR A 177 16.17 5.80 -5.83
CA THR A 177 15.74 6.59 -6.98
C THR A 177 15.11 7.93 -6.59
N LEU A 178 14.20 7.95 -5.63
CA LEU A 178 13.43 9.14 -5.23
C LEU A 178 14.07 9.91 -4.06
N GLY A 179 14.97 9.29 -3.29
CA GLY A 179 15.69 9.95 -2.22
C GLY A 179 15.14 9.74 -0.82
N LYS A 180 15.58 10.60 0.12
CA LYS A 180 15.41 10.42 1.57
C LYS A 180 13.96 10.37 2.05
N GLY A 181 13.04 11.02 1.34
CA GLY A 181 11.63 11.08 1.73
C GLY A 181 10.99 9.69 1.88
N CYS A 182 11.44 8.70 1.09
CA CYS A 182 10.90 7.34 1.11
C CYS A 182 11.05 6.65 2.47
N ILE A 183 12.12 6.94 3.22
CA ILE A 183 12.36 6.34 4.54
C ILE A 183 11.19 6.67 5.47
N PHE A 184 10.71 7.91 5.42
CA PHE A 184 9.67 8.40 6.33
C PHE A 184 8.30 7.75 6.10
N ALA A 185 8.15 6.93 5.06
CA ALA A 185 6.97 6.11 4.85
C ALA A 185 6.74 5.08 5.98
N PHE A 186 7.74 4.83 6.84
CA PHE A 186 7.57 4.03 8.06
C PHE A 186 6.51 4.63 9.01
N ILE A 187 6.33 5.95 9.00
CA ILE A 187 5.36 6.63 9.88
C ILE A 187 3.92 6.26 9.48
N PRO A 188 3.46 6.54 8.25
CA PRO A 188 2.10 6.20 7.86
C PRO A 188 1.83 4.69 7.88
N ILE A 189 2.80 3.82 7.51
CA ILE A 189 2.58 2.37 7.58
C ILE A 189 2.44 1.90 9.02
N GLY A 190 3.26 2.41 9.94
CA GLY A 190 3.17 2.09 11.36
C GLY A 190 1.84 2.53 11.98
N ILE A 191 1.38 3.75 11.66
CA ILE A 191 0.08 4.26 12.11
C ILE A 191 -1.06 3.43 11.50
N PHE A 192 -1.02 3.17 10.20
CA PHE A 192 -2.07 2.46 9.48
C PHE A 192 -2.22 1.02 9.99
N GLN A 193 -1.16 0.22 9.93
CA GLN A 193 -1.19 -1.17 10.41
C GLN A 193 -1.40 -1.25 11.91
N GLY A 194 -0.73 -0.40 12.69
CA GLY A 194 -0.88 -0.37 14.14
C GLY A 194 -2.30 -0.04 14.58
N THR A 195 -2.98 0.88 13.90
CA THR A 195 -4.39 1.21 14.16
C THR A 195 -5.30 0.01 13.85
N ILE A 196 -5.09 -0.65 12.70
CA ILE A 196 -5.88 -1.83 12.33
C ILE A 196 -5.64 -2.96 13.33
N THR A 197 -4.39 -3.24 13.70
CA THR A 197 -4.04 -4.27 14.69
C THR A 197 -4.68 -3.96 16.06
N ALA A 198 -4.61 -2.71 16.52
CA ALA A 198 -5.21 -2.30 17.80
C ALA A 198 -6.74 -2.41 17.79
N LEU A 199 -7.36 -2.08 16.65
CA LEU A 199 -8.81 -2.13 16.48
C LEU A 199 -9.31 -3.43 15.86
N SER A 200 -8.45 -4.44 15.67
CA SER A 200 -8.75 -5.66 14.91
C SER A 200 -10.01 -6.37 15.37
N LYS A 201 -10.24 -6.48 16.68
CA LYS A 201 -11.45 -7.11 17.23
C LYS A 201 -12.76 -6.39 16.84
N PHE A 202 -12.70 -5.08 16.62
CA PHE A 202 -13.84 -4.29 16.16
C PHE A 202 -13.95 -4.28 14.63
N ALA A 203 -12.81 -4.40 13.95
CA ALA A 203 -12.73 -4.39 12.49
C ALA A 203 -13.04 -5.77 11.86
N GLU A 204 -12.83 -6.87 12.59
CA GLU A 204 -13.06 -8.23 12.11
C GLU A 204 -14.46 -8.44 11.51
N PRO A 205 -15.57 -8.06 12.16
CA PRO A 205 -16.90 -8.26 11.58
C PRO A 205 -17.08 -7.54 10.24
N LEU A 206 -16.50 -6.35 10.09
CA LEU A 206 -16.57 -5.57 8.86
C LEU A 206 -15.78 -6.24 7.73
N PHE A 207 -14.55 -6.66 8.01
CA PHE A 207 -13.66 -7.27 7.02
C PHE A 207 -13.97 -8.75 6.75
N SER A 208 -14.80 -9.38 7.58
CA SER A 208 -15.34 -10.72 7.36
C SER A 208 -16.51 -10.74 6.37
N ILE A 209 -17.07 -9.57 6.03
CA ILE A 209 -18.06 -9.45 4.95
C ILE A 209 -17.34 -9.79 3.63
N GLY A 210 -17.83 -10.82 2.93
CA GLY A 210 -17.11 -11.60 1.93
C GLY A 210 -16.36 -10.85 0.83
N THR A 211 -16.79 -9.63 0.44
CA THR A 211 -16.18 -8.88 -0.67
C THR A 211 -15.42 -7.63 -0.23
N VAL A 212 -15.56 -7.16 1.00
CA VAL A 212 -15.00 -5.88 1.48
C VAL A 212 -13.49 -5.76 1.22
N ILE A 213 -12.70 -6.78 1.57
CA ILE A 213 -11.24 -6.76 1.37
C ILE A 213 -10.90 -6.76 -0.11
N SER A 214 -11.58 -7.59 -0.91
CA SER A 214 -11.31 -7.68 -2.36
C SER A 214 -11.69 -6.40 -3.09
N ASP A 215 -12.78 -5.76 -2.69
CA ASP A 215 -13.29 -4.53 -3.30
C ASP A 215 -12.40 -3.32 -2.94
N MET A 216 -12.00 -3.24 -1.67
CA MET A 216 -11.01 -2.27 -1.22
C MET A 216 -9.67 -2.47 -1.94
N SER A 217 -9.22 -3.72 -2.10
CA SER A 217 -7.98 -4.05 -2.80
C SER A 217 -8.04 -3.67 -4.27
N LEU A 218 -9.16 -3.93 -4.96
CA LEU A 218 -9.36 -3.53 -6.36
C LEU A 218 -9.17 -2.02 -6.52
N VAL A 219 -9.91 -1.22 -5.75
CA VAL A 219 -9.80 0.25 -5.80
C VAL A 219 -8.37 0.70 -5.42
N GLY A 220 -7.77 0.10 -4.39
CA GLY A 220 -6.41 0.39 -3.97
C GLY A 220 -5.38 0.14 -5.07
N ASN A 221 -5.51 -0.93 -5.83
CA ASN A 221 -4.62 -1.23 -6.96
C ASN A 221 -4.77 -0.22 -8.11
N VAL A 222 -5.97 0.35 -8.33
CA VAL A 222 -6.14 1.47 -9.27
C VAL A 222 -5.39 2.71 -8.77
N LEU A 223 -5.40 3.00 -7.47
CA LEU A 223 -4.61 4.09 -6.90
C LEU A 223 -3.09 3.84 -7.09
N ILE A 224 -2.63 2.61 -6.87
CA ILE A 224 -1.21 2.23 -7.11
C ILE A 224 -0.84 2.44 -8.57
N PHE A 225 -1.70 2.09 -9.52
CA PHE A 225 -1.50 2.39 -10.95
C PHE A 225 -1.31 3.89 -11.17
N CYS A 226 -2.17 4.75 -10.60
CA CYS A 226 -2.04 6.21 -10.69
C CYS A 226 -0.73 6.73 -10.07
N VAL A 227 -0.26 6.14 -8.96
CA VAL A 227 1.07 6.46 -8.38
C VAL A 227 2.18 6.10 -9.36
N GLY A 228 2.12 4.94 -10.02
CA GLY A 228 3.10 4.54 -11.03
C GLY A 228 3.17 5.53 -12.20
N ILE A 229 2.01 6.01 -12.68
CA ILE A 229 1.94 7.07 -13.68
C ILE A 229 2.62 8.36 -13.18
N ASN A 230 2.36 8.75 -11.93
CA ASN A 230 2.98 9.94 -11.34
C ASN A 230 4.52 9.80 -11.24
N ILE A 231 5.03 8.61 -10.97
CA ILE A 231 6.48 8.35 -10.92
C ILE A 231 7.11 8.45 -12.31
N CYS A 232 6.45 7.89 -13.35
CA CYS A 232 6.98 7.87 -14.72
C CYS A 232 6.91 9.23 -15.42
N PHE A 233 5.80 9.98 -15.21
CA PHE A 233 5.43 11.12 -16.04
C PHE A 233 5.26 12.42 -15.23
N GLY A 234 5.65 12.43 -13.96
CA GLY A 234 5.38 13.53 -13.04
C GLY A 234 3.93 13.54 -12.56
N LYS A 235 3.61 14.45 -11.64
CA LYS A 235 2.30 14.51 -10.97
C LYS A 235 1.15 14.76 -11.98
N LYS A 236 0.41 13.72 -12.29
CA LYS A 236 -0.77 13.73 -13.18
C LYS A 236 -2.06 13.53 -12.39
N PHE A 237 -2.01 12.72 -11.34
CA PHE A 237 -3.14 12.38 -10.47
C PHE A 237 -2.89 12.88 -9.05
N ARG A 238 -3.91 13.43 -8.43
CA ARG A 238 -3.90 13.78 -7.00
C ARG A 238 -4.34 12.55 -6.18
N VAL A 239 -3.46 11.56 -6.13
CA VAL A 239 -3.78 10.24 -5.56
C VAL A 239 -4.14 10.34 -4.07
N GLY A 240 -3.58 11.30 -3.33
CA GLY A 240 -3.98 11.56 -1.96
C GLY A 240 -5.46 11.92 -1.83
N ASN A 241 -6.01 12.69 -2.78
CA ASN A 241 -7.44 13.01 -2.82
C ASN A 241 -8.32 11.84 -3.29
N MET A 242 -7.72 10.79 -3.88
CA MET A 242 -8.45 9.58 -4.23
C MET A 242 -8.55 8.57 -3.06
N LEU A 243 -7.81 8.75 -1.96
CA LEU A 243 -7.82 7.81 -0.81
C LEU A 243 -9.22 7.50 -0.24
N PRO A 244 -10.18 8.45 -0.14
CA PRO A 244 -11.52 8.14 0.33
C PRO A 244 -12.28 7.12 -0.53
N SER A 245 -11.81 6.83 -1.77
CA SER A 245 -12.38 5.77 -2.60
C SER A 245 -12.28 4.40 -1.96
N LEU A 246 -11.28 4.15 -1.11
CA LEU A 246 -11.16 2.92 -0.34
C LEU A 246 -12.32 2.76 0.65
N ILE A 247 -12.70 3.86 1.32
CA ILE A 247 -13.84 3.88 2.25
C ILE A 247 -15.15 3.72 1.47
N ALA A 248 -15.27 4.39 0.31
CA ALA A 248 -16.45 4.26 -0.55
C ALA A 248 -16.63 2.81 -1.02
N ALA A 249 -15.55 2.10 -1.37
CA ALA A 249 -15.60 0.69 -1.74
C ALA A 249 -16.08 -0.19 -0.57
N ILE A 250 -15.58 0.05 0.64
CA ILE A 250 -16.04 -0.66 1.86
C ILE A 250 -17.54 -0.44 2.07
N ILE A 251 -17.99 0.80 2.00
CA ILE A 251 -19.41 1.15 2.19
C ILE A 251 -20.28 0.47 1.13
N TYR A 252 -19.85 0.50 -0.14
CA TYR A 252 -20.56 -0.16 -1.23
C TYR A 252 -20.70 -1.67 -0.99
N SER A 253 -19.62 -2.35 -0.62
CA SER A 253 -19.60 -3.78 -0.32
C SER A 253 -20.53 -4.14 0.83
N VAL A 254 -20.54 -3.32 1.89
CA VAL A 254 -21.43 -3.51 3.05
C VAL A 254 -22.89 -3.34 2.63
N ILE A 255 -23.22 -2.31 1.86
CA ILE A 255 -24.58 -2.10 1.35
C ILE A 255 -25.02 -3.29 0.50
N GLN A 256 -24.17 -3.75 -0.42
CA GLN A 256 -24.48 -4.88 -1.30
C GLN A 256 -24.67 -6.20 -0.53
N TYR A 257 -24.01 -6.36 0.60
CA TYR A 257 -24.16 -7.56 1.45
C TYR A 257 -25.50 -7.62 2.17
N TYR A 258 -26.07 -6.46 2.51
CA TYR A 258 -27.35 -6.38 3.25
C TYR A 258 -28.58 -6.14 2.36
N LEU A 259 -28.40 -5.91 1.05
CA LEU A 259 -29.47 -5.83 0.05
C LEU A 259 -29.71 -7.20 -0.61
#